data_7abcf7d7d9d74aea78d48728aca53e09
#
_entry.id   7abcf7d7d9d74aea78d48728aca53e09
#
_cell.length_a   1.000
_cell.length_b   1.000
_cell.length_c   1.000
_cell.angle_alpha   90.00
_cell.angle_beta   90.00
_cell.angle_gamma   90.00
#
_symmetry.space_group_name_H-M   'P 1'
#
loop_
_entity.id
_entity.type
_entity.pdbx_description
1 polymer ?
#
loop_
_entity_poly.entity_id
_entity_poly.type
_entity_poly.pdbx_seq_one_letter_code
_entity_poly.pdbx_strand_id
1 'polypeptide(L)'
;MKYTPALQSATLLKRYKRFLADLKLNNGAEFTAHCANTGKMTGCAEPGFTAFYSTSDNAKRKYPHSLELTKNNLGQLICVNTAVANKVVEEAINHKVIDELTGYEQLQSEVKYGSENSRIDFLLTTPNKPSCYVEVKSVTLISQDDPHSGQGYFPDAQTLRGQKHLRELIEVVELGHRAVLLFAVLHEGINIVLSLIHI
;
A
#
# COMPACT_ATOMS: atom_id res chain seq x y z
N MET A 1 3.45 -0.74 -13.59
CA MET A 1 2.14 -0.05 -13.59
C MET A 1 2.29 1.37 -14.16
N LYS A 2 1.30 1.87 -14.95
CA LYS A 2 1.27 3.24 -15.49
C LYS A 2 -0.08 3.87 -15.18
N TYR A 3 -0.09 5.16 -14.87
CA TYR A 3 -1.34 5.93 -14.74
C TYR A 3 -1.76 6.46 -16.11
N THR A 4 -3.02 6.23 -16.48
CA THR A 4 -3.63 6.74 -17.72
C THR A 4 -5.02 7.29 -17.39
N PRO A 5 -5.25 8.60 -17.54
CA PRO A 5 -4.28 9.64 -17.94
C PRO A 5 -3.16 9.85 -16.91
N ALA A 6 -2.11 10.56 -17.30
CA ALA A 6 -1.01 10.91 -16.38
C ALA A 6 -1.51 11.70 -15.16
N LEU A 7 -0.84 11.49 -14.01
CA LEU A 7 -1.17 12.22 -12.78
C LEU A 7 -0.90 13.72 -12.95
N GLN A 8 -1.76 14.53 -12.35
CA GLN A 8 -1.57 15.97 -12.23
C GLN A 8 -0.91 16.29 -10.89
N SER A 9 -0.24 17.43 -10.79
CA SER A 9 0.44 17.85 -9.58
C SER A 9 -0.20 19.08 -8.93
N ALA A 10 -0.12 19.15 -7.61
CA ALA A 10 -0.58 20.25 -6.77
C ALA A 10 0.29 20.33 -5.50
N THR A 11 0.11 21.36 -4.69
CA THR A 11 0.69 21.44 -3.35
C THR A 11 -0.28 20.86 -2.33
N LEU A 12 0.17 19.97 -1.46
CA LEU A 12 -0.61 19.47 -0.34
C LEU A 12 -0.72 20.56 0.73
N LEU A 13 -1.94 20.98 1.06
CA LEU A 13 -2.19 21.95 2.12
C LEU A 13 -2.37 21.26 3.47
N LYS A 14 -3.21 20.24 3.52
CA LYS A 14 -3.46 19.45 4.74
C LYS A 14 -4.18 18.15 4.41
N ARG A 15 -4.02 17.15 5.27
CA ARG A 15 -4.82 15.95 5.31
C ARG A 15 -5.69 15.94 6.57
N TYR A 16 -6.95 15.52 6.45
CA TYR A 16 -7.90 15.51 7.57
C TYR A 16 -8.97 14.44 7.42
N LYS A 17 -9.70 14.17 8.47
CA LYS A 17 -10.73 13.11 8.52
C LYS A 17 -10.25 11.74 8.02
N ARG A 18 -8.94 11.50 8.02
CA ARG A 18 -8.25 10.29 7.52
C ARG A 18 -8.34 10.05 6.02
N PHE A 19 -9.35 10.53 5.33
CA PHE A 19 -9.62 10.21 3.91
C PHE A 19 -9.76 11.43 3.00
N LEU A 20 -9.44 12.62 3.47
CA LEU A 20 -9.49 13.85 2.70
C LEU A 20 -8.13 14.56 2.71
N ALA A 21 -7.81 15.19 1.58
CA ALA A 21 -6.64 16.04 1.42
C ALA A 21 -7.03 17.31 0.67
N ASP A 22 -6.71 18.48 1.21
CA ASP A 22 -6.87 19.76 0.50
C ASP A 22 -5.58 20.05 -0.27
N LEU A 23 -5.74 20.33 -1.55
CA LEU A 23 -4.68 20.54 -2.52
C LEU A 23 -4.81 21.93 -3.17
N LYS A 24 -3.67 22.55 -3.51
CA LYS A 24 -3.61 23.86 -4.16
C LYS A 24 -2.86 23.78 -5.47
N LEU A 25 -3.49 24.21 -6.55
CA LEU A 25 -2.86 24.32 -7.87
C LEU A 25 -1.93 25.53 -7.96
N ASN A 26 -1.04 25.55 -8.94
CA ASN A 26 -0.12 26.66 -9.19
C ASN A 26 -0.83 27.99 -9.50
N ASN A 27 -2.05 27.95 -10.02
CA ASN A 27 -2.87 29.12 -10.27
C ASN A 27 -3.61 29.65 -9.01
N GLY A 28 -3.38 29.02 -7.84
CA GLY A 28 -3.97 29.36 -6.56
C GLY A 28 -5.31 28.71 -6.25
N ALA A 29 -5.93 28.01 -7.20
CA ALA A 29 -7.21 27.30 -6.95
C ALA A 29 -7.00 26.15 -5.97
N GLU A 30 -7.95 25.97 -5.05
CA GLU A 30 -7.92 24.95 -4.02
C GLU A 30 -9.08 23.96 -4.21
N PHE A 31 -8.85 22.69 -3.93
CA PHE A 31 -9.85 21.64 -4.01
C PHE A 31 -9.54 20.50 -3.03
N THR A 32 -10.57 19.72 -2.71
CA THR A 32 -10.42 18.52 -1.87
C THR A 32 -10.32 17.27 -2.71
N ALA A 33 -9.29 16.46 -2.47
CA ALA A 33 -9.12 15.12 -3.03
C ALA A 33 -9.46 14.03 -1.99
N HIS A 34 -9.92 12.88 -2.47
CA HIS A 34 -10.03 11.68 -1.65
C HIS A 34 -8.62 11.09 -1.41
N CYS A 35 -8.33 10.72 -0.17
CA CYS A 35 -7.12 9.99 0.22
C CYS A 35 -7.52 8.56 0.60
N ALA A 36 -7.13 7.57 -0.19
CA ALA A 36 -7.53 6.17 0.04
C ALA A 36 -6.83 5.50 1.24
N ASN A 37 -5.86 6.18 1.84
CA ASN A 37 -5.12 5.70 3.01
C ASN A 37 -5.75 6.25 4.29
N THR A 38 -6.28 5.36 5.14
CA THR A 38 -6.85 5.72 6.45
C THR A 38 -5.84 5.61 7.60
N GLY A 39 -4.60 5.17 7.34
CA GLY A 39 -3.51 5.08 8.30
C GLY A 39 -3.03 6.45 8.80
N LYS A 40 -2.08 6.45 9.71
CA LYS A 40 -1.50 7.67 10.29
C LYS A 40 -0.75 8.50 9.25
N MET A 41 -0.06 7.84 8.29
CA MET A 41 0.72 8.46 7.21
C MET A 41 1.81 9.43 7.71
N THR A 42 2.44 9.10 8.83
CA THR A 42 3.54 9.90 9.39
C THR A 42 4.66 10.08 8.36
N GLY A 43 5.06 11.32 8.11
CA GLY A 43 6.09 11.67 7.14
C GLY A 43 5.71 11.50 5.66
N CYS A 44 4.46 11.10 5.37
CA CYS A 44 4.02 10.82 4.00
C CYS A 44 3.11 11.89 3.40
N ALA A 45 2.53 12.78 4.21
CA ALA A 45 1.53 13.74 3.76
C ALA A 45 1.60 15.04 4.57
N GLU A 46 2.79 15.62 4.63
CA GLU A 46 3.02 16.87 5.35
C GLU A 46 2.63 18.08 4.47
N PRO A 47 2.10 19.16 5.07
CA PRO A 47 1.83 20.39 4.36
C PRO A 47 3.07 20.89 3.60
N GLY A 48 2.86 21.35 2.36
CA GLY A 48 3.92 21.79 1.47
C GLY A 48 4.51 20.71 0.56
N PHE A 49 4.23 19.43 0.78
CA PHE A 49 4.65 18.38 -0.15
C PHE A 49 3.99 18.54 -1.51
N THR A 50 4.69 18.13 -2.58
CA THR A 50 4.04 17.98 -3.88
C THR A 50 3.12 16.78 -3.83
N ALA A 51 1.84 16.99 -4.14
CA ALA A 51 0.83 15.95 -4.27
C ALA A 51 0.61 15.62 -5.74
N PHE A 52 0.50 14.33 -6.07
CA PHE A 52 0.09 13.86 -7.39
C PHE A 52 -1.28 13.21 -7.26
N TYR A 53 -2.19 13.61 -8.11
CA TYR A 53 -3.58 13.16 -8.04
C TYR A 53 -4.11 12.69 -9.40
N SER A 54 -5.04 11.74 -9.33
CA SER A 54 -5.85 11.29 -10.47
C SER A 54 -7.22 11.96 -10.43
N THR A 55 -7.87 12.03 -11.59
CA THR A 55 -9.25 12.52 -11.73
C THR A 55 -10.11 11.42 -12.34
N SER A 56 -11.25 11.16 -11.71
CA SER A 56 -12.22 10.17 -12.16
C SER A 56 -13.33 10.83 -12.96
N ASP A 57 -13.72 10.22 -14.07
CA ASP A 57 -14.85 10.64 -14.91
C ASP A 57 -16.22 10.21 -14.33
N ASN A 58 -16.23 9.52 -13.19
CA ASN A 58 -17.46 9.08 -12.54
C ASN A 58 -18.16 10.25 -11.86
N ALA A 59 -19.19 10.81 -12.50
CA ALA A 59 -19.98 11.94 -12.00
C ALA A 59 -20.69 11.67 -10.64
N LYS A 60 -20.81 10.40 -10.22
CA LYS A 60 -21.42 10.05 -8.92
C LYS A 60 -20.43 10.24 -7.75
N ARG A 61 -19.14 10.45 -8.00
CA ARG A 61 -18.16 10.66 -6.93
C ARG A 61 -18.27 12.06 -6.33
N LYS A 62 -18.43 12.12 -5.02
CA LYS A 62 -18.42 13.40 -4.28
C LYS A 62 -17.08 14.16 -4.43
N TYR A 63 -15.97 13.40 -4.45
CA TYR A 63 -14.61 13.92 -4.67
C TYR A 63 -14.07 13.26 -5.93
N PRO A 64 -14.04 13.98 -7.07
CA PRO A 64 -13.58 13.40 -8.34
C PRO A 64 -12.08 13.11 -8.34
N HIS A 65 -11.30 13.84 -7.54
CA HIS A 65 -9.86 13.69 -7.45
C HIS A 65 -9.45 12.71 -6.36
N SER A 66 -8.41 11.93 -6.61
CA SER A 66 -7.79 11.02 -5.64
C SER A 66 -6.31 11.33 -5.48
N LEU A 67 -5.84 11.47 -4.23
CA LEU A 67 -4.42 11.58 -3.91
C LEU A 67 -3.77 10.21 -4.13
N GLU A 68 -2.79 10.15 -5.03
CA GLU A 68 -2.10 8.92 -5.42
C GLU A 68 -0.70 8.84 -4.83
N LEU A 69 0.10 9.89 -5.06
CA LEU A 69 1.48 9.97 -4.58
C LEU A 69 1.71 11.32 -3.91
N THR A 70 2.72 11.35 -3.03
CA THR A 70 3.32 12.59 -2.55
C THR A 70 4.81 12.59 -2.86
N LYS A 71 5.42 13.77 -2.92
CA LYS A 71 6.87 13.93 -2.99
C LYS A 71 7.31 14.82 -1.83
N ASN A 72 8.17 14.27 -0.97
CA ASN A 72 8.66 14.98 0.20
C ASN A 72 9.72 16.04 -0.13
N ASN A 73 10.19 16.76 0.87
CA ASN A 73 11.20 17.83 0.71
C ASN A 73 12.58 17.31 0.29
N LEU A 74 12.84 16.00 0.40
CA LEU A 74 14.05 15.34 -0.10
C LEU A 74 13.89 14.91 -1.58
N GLY A 75 12.77 15.21 -2.21
CA GLY A 75 12.50 14.83 -3.60
C GLY A 75 12.05 13.38 -3.80
N GLN A 76 11.83 12.62 -2.72
CA GLN A 76 11.48 11.21 -2.75
C GLN A 76 9.97 11.04 -2.96
N LEU A 77 9.59 10.15 -3.90
CA LEU A 77 8.20 9.79 -4.14
C LEU A 77 7.70 8.77 -3.12
N ILE A 78 6.44 8.95 -2.70
CA ILE A 78 5.76 8.09 -1.74
C ILE A 78 4.39 7.76 -2.32
N CYS A 79 4.10 6.48 -2.53
CA CYS A 79 2.76 6.08 -2.93
C CYS A 79 1.87 5.99 -1.69
N VAL A 80 0.90 6.90 -1.61
CA VAL A 80 0.01 7.02 -0.46
C VAL A 80 -1.36 6.39 -0.68
N ASN A 81 -1.68 5.98 -1.90
CA ASN A 81 -2.88 5.21 -2.20
C ASN A 81 -2.64 3.73 -1.92
N THR A 82 -3.19 3.22 -0.81
CA THR A 82 -2.98 1.83 -0.38
C THR A 82 -3.51 0.79 -1.37
N ALA A 83 -4.53 1.12 -2.18
CA ALA A 83 -5.04 0.21 -3.21
C ALA A 83 -4.05 -0.04 -4.36
N VAL A 84 -3.01 0.77 -4.48
CA VAL A 84 -1.95 0.60 -5.50
C VAL A 84 -1.00 -0.53 -5.12
N ALA A 85 -0.76 -0.78 -3.83
CA ALA A 85 0.12 -1.85 -3.36
C ALA A 85 -0.27 -3.20 -3.96
N ASN A 86 -1.53 -3.59 -3.80
CA ASN A 86 -2.02 -4.88 -4.31
C ASN A 86 -1.92 -4.94 -5.84
N LYS A 87 -2.22 -3.86 -6.56
CA LYS A 87 -2.08 -3.83 -8.03
C LYS A 87 -0.64 -4.03 -8.50
N VAL A 88 0.32 -3.39 -7.82
CA VAL A 88 1.75 -3.53 -8.14
C VAL A 88 2.22 -4.95 -7.85
N VAL A 89 1.80 -5.53 -6.72
CA VAL A 89 2.14 -6.91 -6.35
C VAL A 89 1.51 -7.91 -7.32
N GLU A 90 0.25 -7.74 -7.69
CA GLU A 90 -0.43 -8.57 -8.70
C GLU A 90 0.30 -8.54 -10.04
N GLU A 91 0.68 -7.35 -10.51
CA GLU A 91 1.48 -7.18 -11.73
C GLU A 91 2.83 -7.90 -11.61
N ALA A 92 3.52 -7.78 -10.47
CA ALA A 92 4.80 -8.43 -10.23
C ALA A 92 4.69 -9.98 -10.21
N ILE A 93 3.64 -10.52 -9.60
CA ILE A 93 3.38 -11.96 -9.59
C ILE A 93 3.09 -12.46 -11.01
N ASN A 94 2.21 -11.79 -11.75
CA ASN A 94 1.83 -12.17 -13.11
C ASN A 94 3.02 -12.12 -14.09
N HIS A 95 3.94 -11.17 -13.90
CA HIS A 95 5.18 -11.06 -14.69
C HIS A 95 6.34 -11.91 -14.13
N LYS A 96 6.10 -12.71 -13.07
CA LYS A 96 7.09 -13.59 -12.44
C LYS A 96 8.35 -12.84 -11.96
N VAL A 97 8.16 -11.61 -11.46
CA VAL A 97 9.24 -10.76 -10.92
C VAL A 97 9.65 -11.22 -9.53
N ILE A 98 8.73 -11.86 -8.78
CA ILE A 98 8.97 -12.36 -7.43
C ILE A 98 9.23 -13.86 -7.53
N ASP A 99 10.51 -14.27 -7.52
CA ASP A 99 10.92 -15.66 -7.75
C ASP A 99 10.28 -16.63 -6.75
N GLU A 100 10.13 -16.23 -5.49
CA GLU A 100 9.53 -17.04 -4.42
C GLU A 100 8.04 -17.34 -4.65
N LEU A 101 7.37 -16.58 -5.51
CA LEU A 101 5.96 -16.74 -5.86
C LEU A 101 5.75 -17.37 -7.24
N THR A 102 6.80 -17.89 -7.87
CA THR A 102 6.71 -18.58 -9.16
C THR A 102 6.22 -20.02 -9.03
N GLY A 103 5.82 -20.62 -10.16
CA GLY A 103 5.38 -22.03 -10.23
C GLY A 103 3.95 -22.25 -9.72
N TYR A 104 3.12 -21.22 -9.74
CA TYR A 104 1.66 -21.31 -9.58
C TYR A 104 0.99 -20.93 -10.90
N GLU A 105 -0.13 -21.59 -11.20
CA GLU A 105 -0.87 -21.41 -12.46
C GLU A 105 -2.04 -20.43 -12.33
N GLN A 106 -2.59 -20.30 -11.14
CA GLN A 106 -3.75 -19.47 -10.87
C GLN A 106 -3.44 -18.46 -9.76
N LEU A 107 -3.92 -17.23 -9.94
CA LEU A 107 -3.94 -16.17 -8.97
C LEU A 107 -5.38 -15.70 -8.75
N GLN A 108 -5.81 -15.67 -7.51
CA GLN A 108 -7.12 -15.14 -7.08
C GLN A 108 -6.90 -14.04 -6.04
N SER A 109 -7.58 -12.90 -6.20
CA SER A 109 -7.50 -11.76 -5.27
C SER A 109 -8.66 -11.80 -4.28
N GLU A 110 -8.45 -11.26 -3.06
CA GLU A 110 -9.49 -11.03 -2.05
C GLU A 110 -10.27 -12.29 -1.66
N VAL A 111 -9.58 -13.42 -1.54
CA VAL A 111 -10.21 -14.71 -1.23
C VAL A 111 -10.49 -14.81 0.28
N LYS A 112 -11.69 -15.19 0.65
CA LYS A 112 -12.05 -15.46 2.06
C LYS A 112 -11.29 -16.69 2.57
N TYR A 113 -10.73 -16.59 3.77
CA TYR A 113 -10.01 -17.68 4.43
C TYR A 113 -10.06 -17.55 5.96
N GLY A 114 -9.54 -18.56 6.64
CA GLY A 114 -9.33 -18.58 8.07
C GLY A 114 -10.62 -18.72 8.89
N SER A 115 -10.43 -19.03 10.15
CA SER A 115 -11.52 -19.21 11.13
C SER A 115 -12.17 -17.89 11.56
N GLU A 116 -11.45 -16.77 11.45
CA GLU A 116 -11.90 -15.43 11.85
C GLU A 116 -12.48 -14.60 10.68
N ASN A 117 -12.82 -15.23 9.53
CA ASN A 117 -13.39 -14.56 8.33
C ASN A 117 -12.55 -13.44 7.76
N SER A 118 -11.25 -13.67 7.56
CA SER A 118 -10.40 -12.73 6.83
C SER A 118 -10.49 -12.89 5.32
N ARG A 119 -9.85 -11.98 4.62
CA ARG A 119 -9.58 -12.07 3.19
C ARG A 119 -8.09 -11.93 2.98
N ILE A 120 -7.52 -12.93 2.29
CA ILE A 120 -6.14 -12.86 1.85
C ILE A 120 -6.04 -11.99 0.60
N ASP A 121 -5.00 -11.19 0.48
CA ASP A 121 -4.81 -10.34 -0.70
C ASP A 121 -4.68 -11.18 -1.96
N PHE A 122 -3.85 -12.25 -1.94
CA PHE A 122 -3.72 -13.18 -3.05
C PHE A 122 -3.65 -14.64 -2.59
N LEU A 123 -4.35 -15.50 -3.31
CA LEU A 123 -4.25 -16.95 -3.23
C LEU A 123 -3.66 -17.47 -4.54
N LEU A 124 -2.51 -18.16 -4.45
CA LEU A 124 -1.85 -18.79 -5.59
C LEU A 124 -2.02 -20.30 -5.52
N THR A 125 -2.49 -20.91 -6.60
CA THR A 125 -2.77 -22.34 -6.65
C THR A 125 -2.19 -22.99 -7.93
N THR A 126 -1.85 -24.26 -7.81
CA THR A 126 -1.53 -25.16 -8.91
C THR A 126 -1.73 -26.60 -8.45
N PRO A 127 -2.02 -27.59 -9.33
CA PRO A 127 -2.14 -28.98 -8.94
C PRO A 127 -0.87 -29.52 -8.28
N ASN A 128 -1.04 -30.41 -7.29
CA ASN A 128 0.04 -31.13 -6.61
C ASN A 128 1.09 -30.27 -5.86
N LYS A 129 0.75 -29.02 -5.57
CA LYS A 129 1.58 -28.12 -4.76
C LYS A 129 0.72 -27.45 -3.69
N PRO A 130 1.21 -27.26 -2.44
CA PRO A 130 0.49 -26.47 -1.45
C PRO A 130 0.09 -25.11 -1.96
N SER A 131 -1.15 -24.70 -1.72
CA SER A 131 -1.60 -23.34 -2.03
C SER A 131 -0.78 -22.31 -1.27
N CYS A 132 -0.56 -21.15 -1.87
CA CYS A 132 0.21 -20.06 -1.25
C CYS A 132 -0.70 -18.87 -0.98
N TYR A 133 -0.82 -18.51 0.29
CA TYR A 133 -1.57 -17.36 0.77
C TYR A 133 -0.62 -16.18 0.94
N VAL A 134 -0.85 -15.10 0.20
CA VAL A 134 0.01 -13.92 0.19
C VAL A 134 -0.74 -12.73 0.78
N GLU A 135 -0.24 -12.22 1.88
CA GLU A 135 -0.73 -10.99 2.53
C GLU A 135 0.24 -9.85 2.24
N VAL A 136 -0.25 -8.75 1.68
CA VAL A 136 0.55 -7.59 1.30
C VAL A 136 0.52 -6.53 2.39
N LYS A 137 1.67 -6.00 2.74
CA LYS A 137 1.82 -4.89 3.69
C LYS A 137 2.56 -3.73 3.02
N SER A 138 1.90 -2.57 2.93
CA SER A 138 2.53 -1.36 2.40
C SER A 138 3.49 -0.76 3.42
N VAL A 139 4.71 -0.46 3.01
CA VAL A 139 5.73 0.18 3.84
C VAL A 139 6.01 1.57 3.28
N THR A 140 5.66 2.59 4.07
CA THR A 140 5.89 4.00 3.73
C THR A 140 6.50 4.78 4.89
N LEU A 141 6.54 4.24 6.10
CA LEU A 141 7.15 4.89 7.26
C LEU A 141 8.67 4.77 7.20
N ILE A 142 9.35 5.88 6.98
CA ILE A 142 10.81 6.00 7.08
C ILE A 142 11.22 6.47 8.47
N SER A 143 12.46 6.19 8.89
CA SER A 143 13.03 6.73 10.13
C SER A 143 12.88 8.23 10.19
N GLN A 144 12.26 8.74 11.25
CA GLN A 144 12.09 10.18 11.46
C GLN A 144 13.35 10.81 12.07
N ASP A 145 14.14 10.02 12.80
CA ASP A 145 15.40 10.48 13.42
C ASP A 145 16.52 10.60 12.36
N ASP A 146 16.52 9.71 11.39
CA ASP A 146 17.45 9.75 10.26
C ASP A 146 16.75 9.35 8.94
N PRO A 147 16.09 10.29 8.25
CA PRO A 147 15.43 10.03 6.98
C PRO A 147 16.38 9.65 5.84
N HIS A 148 17.69 9.85 6.01
CA HIS A 148 18.72 9.48 5.02
C HIS A 148 19.26 8.06 5.22
N SER A 149 18.96 7.40 6.33
CA SER A 149 19.40 6.02 6.61
C SER A 149 18.83 4.99 5.63
N GLY A 150 17.74 5.33 4.95
CA GLY A 150 17.01 4.40 4.10
C GLY A 150 16.23 3.33 4.87
N GLN A 151 16.14 3.45 6.21
CA GLN A 151 15.46 2.48 7.05
C GLN A 151 13.97 2.79 7.17
N GLY A 152 13.15 1.88 6.68
CA GLY A 152 11.70 1.90 6.86
C GLY A 152 11.23 0.95 7.95
N TYR A 153 10.02 1.18 8.45
CA TYR A 153 9.41 0.40 9.52
C TYR A 153 8.03 -0.12 9.15
N PHE A 154 7.72 -1.31 9.63
CA PHE A 154 6.37 -1.86 9.60
C PHE A 154 6.09 -2.61 10.92
N PRO A 155 4.90 -2.46 11.54
CA PRO A 155 3.82 -1.53 11.19
C PRO A 155 4.10 -0.09 11.63
N ASP A 156 3.36 0.87 11.06
CA ASP A 156 3.32 2.26 11.52
C ASP A 156 2.50 2.41 12.82
N ALA A 157 1.65 1.42 13.12
CA ALA A 157 0.90 1.29 14.37
C ALA A 157 0.47 -0.17 14.60
N GLN A 158 0.43 -0.61 15.85
CA GLN A 158 -0.14 -1.90 16.23
C GLN A 158 -1.65 -1.89 16.02
N THR A 159 -2.19 -2.95 15.39
CA THR A 159 -3.62 -3.10 15.17
C THR A 159 -4.10 -4.52 15.46
N LEU A 160 -5.29 -4.66 16.06
CA LEU A 160 -5.93 -5.97 16.26
C LEU A 160 -6.15 -6.71 14.92
N ARG A 161 -6.42 -5.97 13.85
CA ARG A 161 -6.54 -6.54 12.50
C ARG A 161 -5.22 -7.15 12.03
N GLY A 162 -4.08 -6.49 12.26
CA GLY A 162 -2.77 -7.03 11.90
C GLY A 162 -2.46 -8.33 12.64
N GLN A 163 -2.73 -8.36 13.95
CA GLN A 163 -2.55 -9.57 14.77
C GLN A 163 -3.46 -10.71 14.30
N LYS A 164 -4.72 -10.42 13.97
CA LYS A 164 -5.66 -11.39 13.42
C LYS A 164 -5.12 -12.04 12.15
N HIS A 165 -4.68 -11.24 11.16
CA HIS A 165 -4.13 -11.76 9.90
C HIS A 165 -2.93 -12.68 10.13
N LEU A 166 -2.07 -12.37 11.13
CA LEU A 166 -0.93 -13.24 11.45
C LEU A 166 -1.37 -14.58 12.03
N ARG A 167 -2.36 -14.60 12.94
CA ARG A 167 -2.88 -15.87 13.49
C ARG A 167 -3.44 -16.75 12.38
N GLU A 168 -4.25 -16.18 11.49
CA GLU A 168 -4.84 -16.94 10.38
C GLU A 168 -3.79 -17.43 9.37
N LEU A 169 -2.71 -16.68 9.14
CA LEU A 169 -1.58 -17.15 8.34
C LEU A 169 -0.83 -18.31 9.01
N ILE A 170 -0.73 -18.32 10.34
CA ILE A 170 -0.17 -19.45 11.11
C ILE A 170 -1.05 -20.69 10.93
N GLU A 171 -2.37 -20.56 11.09
CA GLU A 171 -3.32 -21.67 10.86
C GLU A 171 -3.19 -22.25 9.44
N VAL A 172 -3.01 -21.41 8.43
CA VAL A 172 -2.78 -21.83 7.04
C VAL A 172 -1.54 -22.72 6.91
N VAL A 173 -0.45 -22.36 7.59
CA VAL A 173 0.78 -23.15 7.58
C VAL A 173 0.58 -24.49 8.33
N GLU A 174 -0.12 -24.50 9.46
CA GLU A 174 -0.46 -25.71 10.22
C GLU A 174 -1.31 -26.67 9.41
N LEU A 175 -2.15 -26.16 8.49
CA LEU A 175 -2.93 -26.96 7.54
C LEU A 175 -2.11 -27.50 6.34
N GLY A 176 -0.80 -27.25 6.31
CA GLY A 176 0.11 -27.73 5.26
C GLY A 176 0.16 -26.86 4.01
N HIS A 177 -0.37 -25.67 4.06
CA HIS A 177 -0.27 -24.67 3.00
C HIS A 177 0.94 -23.75 3.22
N ARG A 178 1.20 -22.86 2.26
CA ARG A 178 2.25 -21.85 2.34
C ARG A 178 1.63 -20.48 2.64
N ALA A 179 2.22 -19.75 3.59
CA ALA A 179 1.87 -18.37 3.87
C ALA A 179 3.06 -17.44 3.58
N VAL A 180 2.78 -16.28 2.99
CA VAL A 180 3.78 -15.24 2.68
C VAL A 180 3.26 -13.89 3.15
N LEU A 181 4.05 -13.20 3.97
CA LEU A 181 3.87 -11.80 4.30
C LEU A 181 4.81 -10.98 3.42
N LEU A 182 4.24 -10.22 2.47
CA LEU A 182 4.99 -9.47 1.47
C LEU A 182 4.98 -7.98 1.82
N PHE A 183 6.17 -7.41 2.04
CA PHE A 183 6.33 -5.97 2.26
C PHE A 183 6.50 -5.25 0.92
N ALA A 184 5.47 -4.53 0.49
CA ALA A 184 5.53 -3.64 -0.67
C ALA A 184 6.09 -2.28 -0.22
N VAL A 185 7.36 -2.03 -0.53
CA VAL A 185 8.03 -0.76 -0.22
C VAL A 185 7.55 0.29 -1.21
N LEU A 186 6.80 1.28 -0.72
CA LEU A 186 6.14 2.30 -1.51
C LEU A 186 6.69 3.72 -1.24
N HIS A 187 7.95 3.82 -0.82
CA HIS A 187 8.67 5.05 -0.53
C HIS A 187 10.08 4.97 -1.11
N GLU A 188 10.44 5.87 -2.03
CA GLU A 188 11.75 5.85 -2.71
C GLU A 188 12.95 5.95 -1.76
N GLY A 189 12.78 6.56 -0.61
CA GLY A 189 13.84 6.68 0.40
C GLY A 189 14.08 5.43 1.23
N ILE A 190 13.27 4.35 1.08
CA ILE A 190 13.40 3.13 1.88
C ILE A 190 14.10 2.05 1.06
N ASN A 191 15.21 1.52 1.56
CA ASN A 191 15.95 0.39 1.00
C ASN A 191 16.15 -0.77 1.99
N ILE A 192 15.84 -0.54 3.28
CA ILE A 192 15.86 -1.56 4.34
C ILE A 192 14.54 -1.48 5.10
N VAL A 193 13.90 -2.61 5.37
CA VAL A 193 12.68 -2.67 6.17
C VAL A 193 12.94 -3.40 7.48
N LEU A 194 12.69 -2.72 8.60
CA LEU A 194 12.63 -3.32 9.92
C LEU A 194 11.18 -3.67 10.25
N SER A 195 10.91 -4.97 10.32
CA SER A 195 9.59 -5.45 10.72
C SER A 195 9.51 -5.53 12.25
N LEU A 196 8.55 -4.80 12.82
CA LEU A 196 8.24 -4.80 14.26
C LEU A 196 6.99 -5.65 14.56
N ILE A 197 6.58 -6.50 13.62
CA ILE A 197 5.32 -7.24 13.71
C ILE A 197 5.35 -8.34 14.79
N HIS A 198 6.55 -8.70 15.24
CA HIS A 198 6.78 -9.75 16.25
C HIS A 198 7.07 -9.18 17.65
N ILE A 199 6.93 -7.87 17.85
CA ILE A 199 7.15 -7.20 19.13
C ILE A 199 5.83 -6.94 19.85
#